data_85c8a417e0ba592bbbf670119eb5d821
#
_entry.id   85c8a417e0ba592bbbf670119eb5d821
#
_cell.length_a   1.000
_cell.length_b   1.000
_cell.length_c   1.000
_cell.angle_alpha   90.00
_cell.angle_beta   90.00
_cell.angle_gamma   90.00
#
_symmetry.space_group_name_H-M   'P 1'
#
loop_
_entity.id
_entity.type
_entity.pdbx_description
1 polymer ?
#
loop_
_entity_poly.entity_id
_entity_poly.type
_entity_poly.pdbx_seq_one_letter_code
_entity_poly.pdbx_strand_id
1 'polypeptide(L)'
;MKIVFRVDASLVIGSGHAMRSLVLAEIFRSRGWTVQFVCLPQAGDLISFIEKKGFSTLKLNAPLTFMQPRFDGDYESWLHRSEGEDAVEFIELVGAADWVVVDHYGLGIVWEKQVTEKLGCYLLAIDDLNRNHCSDLILDQNLWPDQRSRYSSCLARKLLGPEYALLRPRFRELKLSAPEKQ
;
A
#
# COMPACT_ATOMS: atom_id res chain seq x y z
N MET A 1 10.00 -2.02 -16.44
CA MET A 1 10.14 -1.99 -14.96
C MET A 1 9.01 -2.78 -14.35
N LYS A 2 9.29 -3.51 -13.25
CA LYS A 2 8.30 -4.26 -12.47
C LYS A 2 8.03 -3.56 -11.15
N ILE A 3 6.76 -3.30 -10.85
CA ILE A 3 6.31 -2.74 -9.58
C ILE A 3 5.34 -3.71 -8.91
N VAL A 4 5.55 -3.96 -7.61
CA VAL A 4 4.77 -4.90 -6.83
C VAL A 4 4.11 -4.17 -5.67
N PHE A 5 2.81 -4.36 -5.50
CA PHE A 5 2.02 -3.78 -4.43
C PHE A 5 1.78 -4.83 -3.33
N ARG A 6 2.20 -4.55 -2.10
CA ARG A 6 1.79 -5.30 -0.92
C ARG A 6 0.64 -4.56 -0.26
N VAL A 7 -0.56 -5.10 -0.39
CA VAL A 7 -1.79 -4.46 0.11
C VAL A 7 -2.84 -5.52 0.44
N ASP A 8 -3.60 -5.29 1.48
CA ASP A 8 -4.73 -6.13 1.86
C ASP A 8 -6.05 -5.34 1.90
N ALA A 9 -7.13 -6.08 1.82
CA ALA A 9 -8.48 -5.65 2.13
C ALA A 9 -9.20 -6.80 2.83
N SER A 10 -10.06 -6.49 3.77
CA SER A 10 -10.91 -7.47 4.45
C SER A 10 -12.12 -6.78 5.08
N LEU A 11 -13.00 -7.53 5.71
CA LEU A 11 -14.11 -6.96 6.50
C LEU A 11 -13.61 -6.09 7.66
N VAL A 12 -12.39 -6.34 8.16
CA VAL A 12 -11.75 -5.59 9.26
C VAL A 12 -10.97 -4.40 8.72
N ILE A 13 -10.15 -4.61 7.67
CA ILE A 13 -9.27 -3.59 7.08
C ILE A 13 -10.06 -2.57 6.27
N GLY A 14 -11.17 -3.00 5.66
CA GLY A 14 -11.88 -2.22 4.66
C GLY A 14 -11.21 -2.28 3.29
N SER A 15 -11.75 -1.49 2.35
CA SER A 15 -11.32 -1.49 0.94
C SER A 15 -10.37 -0.35 0.57
N GLY A 16 -10.14 0.61 1.47
CA GLY A 16 -9.47 1.88 1.18
C GLY A 16 -8.06 1.71 0.60
N HIS A 17 -7.24 0.89 1.24
CA HIS A 17 -5.86 0.58 0.82
C HIS A 17 -5.82 0.00 -0.60
N ALA A 18 -6.58 -1.05 -0.87
CA ALA A 18 -6.63 -1.68 -2.18
C ALA A 18 -7.15 -0.73 -3.26
N MET A 19 -8.15 0.10 -2.95
CA MET A 19 -8.74 1.02 -3.92
C MET A 19 -7.80 2.17 -4.28
N ARG A 20 -7.05 2.76 -3.33
CA ARG A 20 -6.06 3.80 -3.65
C ARG A 20 -4.84 3.22 -4.36
N SER A 21 -4.40 2.04 -3.96
CA SER A 21 -3.31 1.32 -4.64
C SER A 21 -3.66 0.98 -6.09
N LEU A 22 -4.92 0.60 -6.40
CA LEU A 22 -5.37 0.35 -7.77
C LEU A 22 -5.28 1.60 -8.66
N VAL A 23 -5.57 2.79 -8.13
CA VAL A 23 -5.40 4.04 -8.89
C VAL A 23 -3.97 4.22 -9.34
N LEU A 24 -3.02 4.03 -8.42
CA LEU A 24 -1.59 4.14 -8.73
C LEU A 24 -1.13 3.04 -9.69
N ALA A 25 -1.61 1.82 -9.51
CA ALA A 25 -1.34 0.67 -10.37
C ALA A 25 -1.81 0.89 -11.82
N GLU A 26 -2.99 1.47 -12.03
CA GLU A 26 -3.50 1.83 -13.36
C GLU A 26 -2.58 2.84 -14.06
N ILE A 27 -2.03 3.82 -13.32
CA ILE A 27 -1.08 4.81 -13.86
C ILE A 27 0.22 4.12 -14.29
N PHE A 28 0.80 3.25 -13.48
CA PHE A 28 2.03 2.53 -13.85
C PHE A 28 1.82 1.62 -15.05
N ARG A 29 0.70 0.87 -15.07
CA ARG A 29 0.34 0.03 -16.22
C ARG A 29 0.21 0.84 -17.52
N SER A 30 -0.42 2.01 -17.47
CA SER A 30 -0.56 2.89 -18.64
C SER A 30 0.77 3.43 -19.17
N ARG A 31 1.81 3.40 -18.34
CA ARG A 31 3.20 3.75 -18.68
C ARG A 31 4.04 2.55 -19.13
N GLY A 32 3.41 1.39 -19.33
CA GLY A 32 4.08 0.18 -19.81
C GLY A 32 4.85 -0.60 -18.72
N TRP A 33 4.59 -0.36 -17.43
CA TRP A 33 5.19 -1.12 -16.35
C TRP A 33 4.44 -2.44 -16.12
N THR A 34 5.17 -3.48 -15.76
CA THR A 34 4.58 -4.71 -15.23
C THR A 34 4.14 -4.45 -13.80
N VAL A 35 2.85 -4.62 -13.54
CA VAL A 35 2.24 -4.38 -12.21
C VAL A 35 1.71 -5.68 -11.64
N GLN A 36 2.05 -5.96 -10.39
CA GLN A 36 1.65 -7.15 -9.66
C GLN A 36 1.19 -6.78 -8.25
N PHE A 37 0.22 -7.49 -7.72
CA PHE A 37 -0.24 -7.37 -6.34
C PHE A 37 0.14 -8.61 -5.53
N VAL A 38 0.45 -8.43 -4.26
CA VAL A 38 0.60 -9.49 -3.26
C VAL A 38 -0.38 -9.21 -2.14
N CYS A 39 -1.29 -10.13 -1.91
CA CYS A 39 -2.39 -9.98 -0.95
C CYS A 39 -2.53 -11.22 -0.08
N LEU A 40 -2.95 -11.02 1.16
CA LEU A 40 -3.36 -12.10 2.04
C LEU A 40 -4.84 -12.42 1.83
N PRO A 41 -5.20 -13.66 1.45
CA PRO A 41 -6.60 -14.05 1.33
C PRO A 41 -7.33 -13.99 2.67
N GLN A 42 -8.41 -13.24 2.73
CA GLN A 42 -9.21 -13.01 3.94
C GLN A 42 -10.69 -12.85 3.60
N ALA A 43 -11.57 -12.98 4.59
CA ALA A 43 -13.00 -12.71 4.40
C ALA A 43 -13.22 -11.25 3.97
N GLY A 44 -13.82 -11.04 2.81
CA GLY A 44 -14.07 -9.71 2.25
C GLY A 44 -12.86 -9.09 1.53
N ASP A 45 -11.82 -9.90 1.18
CA ASP A 45 -10.70 -9.41 0.36
C ASP A 45 -11.16 -8.92 -1.03
N LEU A 46 -10.28 -8.17 -1.67
CA LEU A 46 -10.52 -7.65 -3.02
C LEU A 46 -9.67 -8.34 -4.10
N ILE A 47 -9.10 -9.51 -3.83
CA ILE A 47 -8.23 -10.23 -4.76
C ILE A 47 -8.94 -10.46 -6.10
N SER A 48 -10.13 -11.07 -6.08
CA SER A 48 -10.90 -11.30 -7.30
C SER A 48 -11.29 -10.01 -8.03
N PHE A 49 -11.47 -8.91 -7.31
CA PHE A 49 -11.74 -7.61 -7.93
C PHE A 49 -10.50 -7.04 -8.62
N ILE A 50 -9.31 -7.17 -8.02
CA ILE A 50 -8.01 -6.78 -8.59
C ILE A 50 -7.74 -7.59 -9.86
N GLU A 51 -7.96 -8.92 -9.82
CA GLU A 51 -7.82 -9.83 -10.96
C GLU A 51 -8.77 -9.46 -12.11
N LYS A 52 -10.04 -9.14 -11.81
CA LYS A 52 -11.01 -8.66 -12.81
C LYS A 52 -10.63 -7.32 -13.44
N LYS A 53 -9.81 -6.50 -12.76
CA LYS A 53 -9.22 -5.29 -13.32
C LYS A 53 -8.02 -5.56 -14.23
N GLY A 54 -7.64 -6.84 -14.40
CA GLY A 54 -6.56 -7.29 -15.26
C GLY A 54 -5.17 -7.16 -14.65
N PHE A 55 -5.06 -7.14 -13.32
CA PHE A 55 -3.78 -7.19 -12.62
C PHE A 55 -3.46 -8.63 -12.16
N SER A 56 -2.19 -9.01 -12.25
CA SER A 56 -1.68 -10.25 -11.67
C SER A 56 -1.68 -10.14 -10.14
N THR A 57 -2.16 -11.17 -9.46
CA THR A 57 -2.11 -11.28 -8.00
C THR A 57 -1.33 -12.52 -7.58
N LEU A 58 -0.46 -12.37 -6.60
CA LEU A 58 0.13 -13.43 -5.82
C LEU A 58 -0.58 -13.47 -4.46
N LYS A 59 -0.83 -14.67 -3.96
CA LYS A 59 -1.57 -14.88 -2.72
C LYS A 59 -0.62 -15.41 -1.67
N LEU A 60 -0.50 -14.70 -0.56
CA LEU A 60 0.15 -15.21 0.63
C LEU A 60 -0.65 -16.40 1.19
N ASN A 61 0.03 -17.29 1.89
CA ASN A 61 -0.63 -18.41 2.54
C ASN A 61 -1.64 -17.91 3.57
N ALA A 62 -2.87 -18.39 3.48
CA ALA A 62 -3.88 -18.05 4.46
C ALA A 62 -3.46 -18.57 5.84
N PRO A 63 -3.61 -17.77 6.91
CA PRO A 63 -3.27 -18.20 8.26
C PRO A 63 -4.21 -19.32 8.71
N LEU A 64 -3.71 -20.23 9.54
CA LEU A 64 -4.53 -21.28 10.15
C LEU A 64 -5.59 -20.71 11.11
N THR A 65 -5.27 -19.58 11.73
CA THR A 65 -6.15 -18.87 12.66
C THR A 65 -6.11 -17.39 12.38
N PHE A 66 -7.27 -16.77 12.19
CA PHE A 66 -7.39 -15.34 12.03
C PHE A 66 -7.41 -14.64 13.39
N MET A 67 -6.49 -13.69 13.57
CA MET A 67 -6.48 -12.83 14.76
C MET A 67 -7.60 -11.80 14.67
N GLN A 68 -8.23 -11.51 15.81
CA GLN A 68 -9.17 -10.39 15.92
C GLN A 68 -8.46 -9.19 16.54
N PRO A 69 -8.71 -7.96 16.07
CA PRO A 69 -8.18 -6.78 16.74
C PRO A 69 -8.58 -6.74 18.21
N ARG A 70 -7.63 -6.49 19.10
CA ARG A 70 -7.84 -6.43 20.55
C ARG A 70 -8.39 -5.07 20.99
N PHE A 71 -8.11 -4.04 20.18
CA PHE A 71 -8.54 -2.65 20.39
C PHE A 71 -8.55 -1.92 19.04
N ASP A 72 -9.14 -0.74 19.00
CA ASP A 72 -9.14 0.12 17.82
C ASP A 72 -7.72 0.60 17.52
N GLY A 73 -7.23 0.34 16.28
CA GLY A 73 -5.84 0.62 15.88
C GLY A 73 -4.85 -0.53 16.14
N ASP A 74 -5.31 -1.74 16.49
CA ASP A 74 -4.47 -2.95 16.57
C ASP A 74 -4.13 -3.47 15.17
N TYR A 75 -3.33 -2.68 14.42
CA TYR A 75 -3.01 -2.96 13.03
C TYR A 75 -2.11 -4.18 12.82
N GLU A 76 -1.34 -4.59 13.84
CA GLU A 76 -0.52 -5.81 13.79
C GLU A 76 -1.40 -7.05 13.59
N SER A 77 -2.59 -7.07 14.20
CA SER A 77 -3.53 -8.18 14.07
C SER A 77 -4.02 -8.41 12.63
N TRP A 78 -3.94 -7.39 11.76
CA TRP A 78 -4.35 -7.48 10.37
C TRP A 78 -3.49 -8.43 9.53
N LEU A 79 -2.23 -8.63 9.95
CA LEU A 79 -1.29 -9.54 9.28
C LEU A 79 -1.57 -11.01 9.59
N HIS A 80 -2.13 -11.31 10.75
CA HIS A 80 -2.31 -12.67 11.29
C HIS A 80 -1.00 -13.46 11.41
N ARG A 81 0.14 -12.79 11.34
CA ARG A 81 1.52 -13.27 11.43
C ARG A 81 2.46 -12.13 11.82
N SER A 82 3.73 -12.41 12.05
CA SER A 82 4.72 -11.36 12.26
C SER A 82 5.09 -10.65 10.94
N GLU A 83 5.60 -9.41 11.02
CA GLU A 83 6.16 -8.69 9.86
C GLU A 83 7.28 -9.50 9.18
N GLY A 84 8.11 -10.18 9.95
CA GLY A 84 9.20 -11.01 9.42
C GLY A 84 8.71 -12.19 8.60
N GLU A 85 7.69 -12.90 9.05
CA GLU A 85 7.07 -13.99 8.29
C GLU A 85 6.41 -13.50 7.01
N ASP A 86 5.71 -12.35 7.05
CA ASP A 86 5.14 -11.74 5.85
C ASP A 86 6.23 -11.33 4.86
N ALA A 87 7.32 -10.72 5.33
CA ALA A 87 8.45 -10.33 4.48
C ALA A 87 9.11 -11.53 3.79
N VAL A 88 9.36 -12.62 4.51
CA VAL A 88 9.98 -13.83 3.95
C VAL A 88 9.10 -14.38 2.83
N GLU A 89 7.83 -14.59 3.07
CA GLU A 89 6.92 -15.13 2.07
C GLU A 89 6.72 -14.17 0.89
N PHE A 90 6.61 -12.87 1.15
CA PHE A 90 6.55 -11.85 0.11
C PHE A 90 7.75 -11.93 -0.83
N ILE A 91 8.96 -11.98 -0.27
CA ILE A 91 10.21 -12.03 -1.02
C ILE A 91 10.28 -13.29 -1.90
N GLU A 92 9.90 -14.45 -1.34
CA GLU A 92 9.88 -15.72 -2.07
C GLU A 92 8.91 -15.71 -3.24
N LEU A 93 7.70 -15.18 -3.03
CA LEU A 93 6.68 -15.08 -4.09
C LEU A 93 7.06 -14.09 -5.20
N VAL A 94 7.65 -12.96 -4.85
CA VAL A 94 7.97 -11.88 -5.79
C VAL A 94 9.20 -12.17 -6.62
N GLY A 95 10.25 -12.75 -6.01
CA GLY A 95 11.54 -13.06 -6.60
C GLY A 95 12.35 -11.85 -7.02
N ALA A 96 11.78 -10.91 -7.78
CA ALA A 96 12.43 -9.66 -8.20
C ALA A 96 11.40 -8.54 -8.41
N ALA A 97 11.78 -7.30 -8.08
CA ALA A 97 11.01 -6.09 -8.35
C ALA A 97 11.98 -4.90 -8.52
N ASP A 98 11.63 -3.92 -9.35
CA ASP A 98 12.32 -2.64 -9.39
C ASP A 98 11.80 -1.70 -8.30
N TRP A 99 10.49 -1.78 -8.04
CA TRP A 99 9.79 -1.02 -7.01
C TRP A 99 8.82 -1.91 -6.23
N VAL A 100 8.73 -1.65 -4.94
CA VAL A 100 7.68 -2.17 -4.07
C VAL A 100 6.87 -1.00 -3.52
N VAL A 101 5.55 -1.13 -3.55
CA VAL A 101 4.62 -0.22 -2.86
C VAL A 101 4.00 -0.98 -1.71
N VAL A 102 4.16 -0.48 -0.49
CA VAL A 102 3.49 -1.02 0.69
C VAL A 102 2.41 -0.07 1.16
N ASP A 103 1.19 -0.58 1.27
CA ASP A 103 0.03 0.15 1.76
C ASP A 103 -0.71 -0.72 2.78
N HIS A 104 -0.14 -0.82 3.99
CA HIS A 104 -0.64 -1.69 5.04
C HIS A 104 -0.17 -1.24 6.42
N TYR A 105 -1.09 -0.91 7.33
CA TYR A 105 -0.72 -0.37 8.65
C TYR A 105 -0.04 -1.38 9.58
N GLY A 106 -0.24 -2.67 9.39
CA GLY A 106 0.46 -3.72 10.14
C GLY A 106 1.90 -3.96 9.68
N LEU A 107 2.34 -3.38 8.55
CA LEU A 107 3.71 -3.48 8.05
C LEU A 107 4.48 -2.19 8.32
N GLY A 108 5.71 -2.31 8.77
CA GLY A 108 6.54 -1.16 9.12
C GLY A 108 8.01 -1.38 8.78
N ILE A 109 8.88 -0.72 9.52
CA ILE A 109 10.32 -0.62 9.24
C ILE A 109 11.03 -1.99 9.20
N VAL A 110 10.55 -2.98 9.95
CA VAL A 110 11.15 -4.33 9.98
C VAL A 110 10.91 -5.03 8.64
N TRP A 111 9.68 -4.99 8.15
CA TRP A 111 9.29 -5.53 6.85
C TRP A 111 10.01 -4.80 5.71
N GLU A 112 10.00 -3.47 5.74
CA GLU A 112 10.59 -2.62 4.71
C GLU A 112 12.08 -2.89 4.52
N LYS A 113 12.85 -2.98 5.60
CA LYS A 113 14.27 -3.31 5.56
C LYS A 113 14.53 -4.69 4.95
N GLN A 114 13.82 -5.72 5.41
CA GLN A 114 14.00 -7.06 4.89
C GLN A 114 13.75 -7.14 3.39
N VAL A 115 12.66 -6.51 2.92
CA VAL A 115 12.28 -6.51 1.51
C VAL A 115 13.29 -5.76 0.66
N THR A 116 13.66 -4.53 1.05
CA THR A 116 14.60 -3.72 0.27
C THR A 116 16.00 -4.33 0.22
N GLU A 117 16.50 -4.87 1.33
CA GLU A 117 17.80 -5.53 1.39
C GLU A 117 17.86 -6.80 0.53
N LYS A 118 16.80 -7.60 0.53
CA LYS A 118 16.77 -8.87 -0.20
C LYS A 118 16.48 -8.71 -1.69
N LEU A 119 15.57 -7.83 -2.07
CA LEU A 119 15.20 -7.62 -3.47
C LEU A 119 16.06 -6.57 -4.17
N GLY A 120 16.80 -5.72 -3.44
CA GLY A 120 17.56 -4.61 -4.00
C GLY A 120 16.66 -3.59 -4.72
N CYS A 121 15.44 -3.39 -4.27
CA CYS A 121 14.43 -2.58 -4.91
C CYS A 121 14.24 -1.23 -4.20
N TYR A 122 13.65 -0.27 -4.91
CA TYR A 122 13.11 0.94 -4.29
C TYR A 122 11.76 0.67 -3.61
N LEU A 123 11.46 1.43 -2.56
CA LEU A 123 10.24 1.25 -1.78
C LEU A 123 9.47 2.57 -1.62
N LEU A 124 8.17 2.52 -1.92
CA LEU A 124 7.19 3.56 -1.60
C LEU A 124 6.29 3.06 -0.46
N ALA A 125 6.31 3.73 0.68
CA ALA A 125 5.34 3.54 1.75
C ALA A 125 4.16 4.50 1.61
N ILE A 126 2.93 3.99 1.63
CA ILE A 126 1.72 4.80 1.74
C ILE A 126 1.27 4.73 3.20
N ASP A 127 1.40 5.84 3.91
CA ASP A 127 1.11 5.93 5.34
C ASP A 127 0.44 7.27 5.67
N ASP A 128 -0.40 7.29 6.69
CA ASP A 128 -1.01 8.52 7.23
C ASP A 128 -0.98 8.55 8.77
N LEU A 129 -0.29 7.59 9.38
CA LEU A 129 -0.15 7.44 10.83
C LEU A 129 1.10 8.13 11.39
N ASN A 130 1.92 8.78 10.53
CA ASN A 130 3.17 9.42 10.91
C ASN A 130 4.19 8.44 11.56
N ARG A 131 4.25 7.21 11.07
CA ARG A 131 5.16 6.18 11.57
C ARG A 131 6.58 6.36 11.02
N ASN A 132 7.52 5.67 11.63
CA ASN A 132 8.90 5.58 11.11
C ASN A 132 8.97 4.59 9.95
N HIS A 133 9.64 4.98 8.87
CA HIS A 133 9.82 4.18 7.67
C HIS A 133 11.30 4.09 7.24
N CYS A 134 11.65 3.00 6.58
CA CYS A 134 12.92 2.80 5.88
C CYS A 134 12.65 2.67 4.37
N SER A 135 11.96 3.65 3.82
CA SER A 135 11.54 3.71 2.40
C SER A 135 12.27 4.81 1.65
N ASP A 136 12.26 4.75 0.31
CA ASP A 136 12.78 5.83 -0.55
C ASP A 136 11.77 6.97 -0.69
N LEU A 137 10.48 6.60 -0.70
CA LEU A 137 9.35 7.55 -0.78
C LEU A 137 8.33 7.26 0.30
N ILE A 138 7.73 8.31 0.85
CA ILE A 138 6.53 8.25 1.70
C ILE A 138 5.44 9.07 1.04
N LEU A 139 4.26 8.49 0.90
CA LEU A 139 3.05 9.16 0.43
C LEU A 139 2.03 9.25 1.57
N ASP A 140 1.73 10.48 1.99
CA ASP A 140 0.60 10.78 2.87
C ASP A 140 -0.30 11.81 2.17
N GLN A 141 -1.42 11.35 1.67
CA GLN A 141 -2.33 12.14 0.85
C GLN A 141 -3.30 13.01 1.65
N ASN A 142 -3.25 12.94 2.98
CA ASN A 142 -4.18 13.66 3.84
C ASN A 142 -3.71 15.10 4.11
N LEU A 143 -4.66 15.95 4.47
CA LEU A 143 -4.37 17.30 4.93
C LEU A 143 -4.22 17.30 6.45
N TRP A 144 -3.02 17.59 6.92
CA TRP A 144 -2.69 17.64 8.35
C TRP A 144 -2.25 19.04 8.78
N PRO A 145 -2.63 19.50 9.98
CA PRO A 145 -2.14 20.79 10.50
C PRO A 145 -0.63 20.84 10.65
N ASP A 146 0.00 19.70 11.00
CA ASP A 146 1.43 19.53 11.24
C ASP A 146 2.20 18.96 10.03
N GLN A 147 1.66 19.05 8.83
CA GLN A 147 2.16 18.42 7.61
C GLN A 147 3.67 18.57 7.39
N ARG A 148 4.26 19.72 7.73
CA ARG A 148 5.70 19.97 7.54
C ARG A 148 6.60 19.20 8.50
N SER A 149 6.11 18.81 9.66
CA SER A 149 6.86 18.09 10.69
C SER A 149 6.65 16.57 10.63
N ARG A 150 5.64 16.12 9.87
CA ARG A 150 5.38 14.68 9.71
C ARG A 150 6.55 13.96 9.10
N TYR A 151 6.79 12.74 9.57
CA TYR A 151 7.89 11.86 9.13
C TYR A 151 9.27 12.51 9.26
N SER A 152 9.47 13.43 10.21
CA SER A 152 10.74 14.19 10.38
C SER A 152 11.94 13.28 10.63
N SER A 153 11.75 12.11 11.25
CA SER A 153 12.77 11.09 11.50
C SER A 153 13.10 10.22 10.28
N CYS A 154 12.31 10.30 9.20
CA CYS A 154 12.52 9.49 8.01
C CYS A 154 13.38 10.22 6.99
N LEU A 155 14.36 9.52 6.40
CA LEU A 155 15.22 10.04 5.33
C LEU A 155 14.55 10.05 3.96
N ALA A 156 13.42 9.36 3.83
CA ALA A 156 12.63 9.26 2.60
C ALA A 156 12.26 10.63 2.02
N ARG A 157 12.15 10.69 0.68
CA ARG A 157 11.46 11.81 0.02
C ARG A 157 9.96 11.74 0.36
N LYS A 158 9.39 12.86 0.76
CA LYS A 158 8.02 12.96 1.27
C LYS A 158 7.11 13.59 0.23
N LEU A 159 6.00 12.94 -0.04
CA LEU A 159 4.90 13.40 -0.88
C LEU A 159 3.68 13.58 0.04
N LEU A 160 3.53 14.79 0.60
CA LEU A 160 2.56 15.07 1.67
C LEU A 160 1.49 16.02 1.17
N GLY A 161 0.24 15.65 1.40
CA GLY A 161 -0.90 16.51 1.18
C GLY A 161 -1.83 16.10 0.06
N PRO A 162 -2.97 16.79 -0.07
CA PRO A 162 -4.03 16.46 -1.02
C PRO A 162 -3.62 16.54 -2.49
N GLU A 163 -2.56 17.27 -2.82
CA GLU A 163 -1.99 17.32 -4.19
C GLU A 163 -1.50 15.96 -4.67
N TYR A 164 -1.16 15.06 -3.75
CA TYR A 164 -0.73 13.69 -4.02
C TYR A 164 -1.85 12.67 -3.86
N ALA A 165 -3.11 13.13 -3.71
CA ALA A 165 -4.24 12.24 -3.51
C ALA A 165 -4.43 11.26 -4.67
N LEU A 166 -4.49 9.97 -4.34
CA LEU A 166 -4.73 8.88 -5.28
C LEU A 166 -6.23 8.80 -5.62
N LEU A 167 -6.67 9.72 -6.48
CA LEU A 167 -8.05 9.83 -6.91
C LEU A 167 -8.22 9.27 -8.32
N ARG A 168 -9.32 8.55 -8.55
CA ARG A 168 -9.68 8.07 -9.89
C ARG A 168 -9.81 9.26 -10.85
N PRO A 169 -9.41 9.11 -12.13
CA PRO A 169 -9.47 10.19 -13.14
C PRO A 169 -10.83 10.88 -13.22
N ARG A 170 -11.93 10.13 -13.06
CA ARG A 170 -13.29 10.65 -13.05
C ARG A 170 -13.52 11.79 -12.03
N PHE A 171 -12.86 11.75 -10.87
CA PHE A 171 -13.00 12.84 -9.89
C PHE A 171 -12.34 14.13 -10.36
N ARG A 172 -11.24 14.02 -11.12
CA ARG A 172 -10.56 15.16 -11.72
C ARG A 172 -11.44 15.80 -12.81
N GLU A 173 -12.08 14.97 -13.63
CA GLU A 173 -13.02 15.44 -14.68
C GLU A 173 -14.22 16.15 -14.05
N LEU A 174 -14.81 15.57 -12.99
CA LEU A 174 -15.92 16.19 -12.27
C LEU A 174 -15.55 17.53 -11.63
N LYS A 175 -14.32 17.67 -11.13
CA LYS A 175 -13.84 18.95 -10.58
C LYS A 175 -13.72 20.03 -11.65
N LEU A 176 -13.30 19.68 -12.88
CA LEU A 176 -13.19 20.60 -14.00
C LEU A 176 -14.55 21.03 -14.56
N SER A 177 -15.58 20.20 -14.38
CA SER A 177 -16.95 20.47 -14.82
C SER A 177 -17.85 21.06 -13.71
N ALA A 178 -17.35 21.16 -12.48
CA ALA A 178 -18.11 21.75 -11.39
C ALA A 178 -18.25 23.27 -11.57
N PRO A 179 -19.47 23.85 -11.40
CA PRO A 179 -19.64 25.30 -11.44
C PRO A 179 -18.82 25.95 -10.32
N GLU A 180 -18.16 27.07 -10.62
CA GLU A 180 -17.49 27.85 -9.57
C GLU A 180 -18.52 28.22 -8.48
N LYS A 181 -18.19 27.90 -7.24
CA LYS A 181 -19.00 28.35 -6.10
C LYS A 181 -18.86 29.84 -6.01
N GLN A 182 -19.97 30.56 -6.28
CA GLN A 182 -20.13 31.98 -5.97
C GLN A 182 -20.07 32.21 -4.46
#